data_669da23765d8270a7c34b16c92dfef17
#
_entry.id   669da23765d8270a7c34b16c92dfef17
#
_cell.length_a   1.000
_cell.length_b   1.000
_cell.length_c   1.000
_cell.angle_alpha   90.00
_cell.angle_beta   90.00
_cell.angle_gamma   90.00
#
_symmetry.space_group_name_H-M   'P 1'
#
loop_
_entity.id
_entity.type
_entity.pdbx_description
1 polymer ?
#
loop_
_entity_poly.entity_id
_entity_poly.type
_entity_poly.pdbx_seq_one_letter_code
_entity_poly.pdbx_strand_id
1 'polypeptide(L)' 'MEETLLLQDLNCANCAAKIEDRIRKMDGIETANFAIATHQLKLTGSWSDREALKQDIQDICDAIEEG' A
#
# COMPACT_ATOMS: atom_id res chain seq x y z
N MET A 1 2.06 14.26 -5.06
CA MET A 1 1.67 13.21 -6.01
C MET A 1 0.68 12.26 -5.36
N GLU A 2 -0.21 11.71 -6.14
CA GLU A 2 -1.22 10.78 -5.67
C GLU A 2 -1.23 9.54 -6.57
N GLU A 3 -1.34 8.37 -5.97
CA GLU A 3 -1.41 7.12 -6.70
C GLU A 3 -2.50 6.25 -6.11
N THR A 4 -3.21 5.52 -6.97
CA THR A 4 -4.22 4.57 -6.53
C THR A 4 -3.87 3.20 -7.10
N LEU A 5 -3.79 2.21 -6.24
CA LEU A 5 -3.45 0.84 -6.62
C LEU A 5 -4.59 -0.09 -6.24
N LEU A 6 -4.85 -1.07 -7.09
CA LEU A 6 -5.89 -2.05 -6.84
C LEU A 6 -5.28 -3.32 -6.27
N LEU A 7 -5.68 -3.68 -5.05
CA LEU A 7 -5.16 -4.86 -4.34
C LEU A 7 -6.30 -5.85 -4.13
N GLN A 8 -6.64 -6.58 -5.17
CA GLN A 8 -7.80 -7.48 -5.18
C GLN A 8 -7.66 -8.67 -4.23
N ASP A 9 -6.44 -9.09 -3.97
CA ASP A 9 -6.20 -10.26 -3.13
C ASP A 9 -6.30 -9.96 -1.63
N LEU A 10 -6.44 -8.70 -1.27
CA LEU A 10 -6.44 -8.28 0.12
C LEU A 10 -7.87 -8.21 0.65
N ASN A 11 -8.26 -9.23 1.40
CA ASN A 11 -9.61 -9.35 1.93
C ASN A 11 -9.71 -9.19 3.45
N CYS A 12 -8.59 -8.94 4.12
CA CYS A 12 -8.54 -8.87 5.56
C CYS A 12 -8.32 -7.44 6.04
N ALA A 13 -9.22 -6.93 6.88
CA ALA A 13 -9.10 -5.58 7.42
C ALA A 13 -7.82 -5.40 8.26
N ASN A 14 -7.44 -6.42 9.01
CA ASN A 14 -6.22 -6.38 9.81
C ASN A 14 -4.98 -6.31 8.92
N CYS A 15 -4.99 -7.07 7.82
CA CYS A 15 -3.89 -7.03 6.86
C CYS A 15 -3.80 -5.66 6.19
N ALA A 16 -4.94 -5.08 5.84
CA ALA A 16 -4.99 -3.76 5.25
C ALA A 16 -4.38 -2.71 6.18
N ALA A 17 -4.71 -2.77 7.47
CA ALA A 17 -4.17 -1.85 8.45
C ALA A 17 -2.65 -1.99 8.58
N LYS A 18 -2.15 -3.21 8.56
CA LYS A 18 -0.71 -3.46 8.61
C LYS A 18 -0.01 -2.92 7.39
N ILE A 19 -0.59 -3.11 6.22
CA ILE A 19 -0.04 -2.61 4.97
C ILE A 19 0.01 -1.09 4.97
N GLU A 20 -1.06 -0.44 5.38
CA GLU A 20 -1.09 1.02 5.50
C GLU A 20 0.02 1.53 6.42
N ASP A 21 0.17 0.89 7.58
CA ASP A 21 1.18 1.29 8.55
C ASP A 21 2.60 1.15 7.98
N ARG A 22 2.86 0.04 7.30
CA ARG A 22 4.16 -0.18 6.67
C ARG A 22 4.45 0.83 5.58
N ILE A 23 3.47 1.12 4.76
CA ILE A 23 3.63 2.06 3.65
C ILE A 23 3.86 3.48 4.18
N ARG A 24 3.18 3.87 5.25
CA ARG A 24 3.37 5.19 5.87
C ARG A 24 4.79 5.40 6.38
N LYS A 25 5.48 4.33 6.72
CA LYS A 25 6.86 4.40 7.19
C LYS A 25 7.87 4.51 6.06
N MET A 26 7.43 4.35 4.82
CA MET A 26 8.32 4.48 3.67
C MET A 26 8.68 5.94 3.42
N ASP A 27 9.92 6.16 3.00
CA ASP A 27 10.36 7.50 2.64
C ASP A 27 9.59 8.00 1.43
N GLY A 28 9.14 9.24 1.50
CA GLY A 28 8.41 9.86 0.41
C GLY A 28 6.91 9.70 0.47
N ILE A 29 6.39 8.89 1.39
CA ILE A 29 4.95 8.70 1.55
C ILE A 29 4.43 9.60 2.66
N GLU A 30 3.47 10.45 2.36
CA GLU A 30 2.82 11.32 3.34
C GLU A 30 1.62 10.64 3.97
N THR A 31 0.75 10.07 3.14
CA THR A 31 -0.43 9.36 3.63
C THR A 31 -0.66 8.09 2.84
N ALA A 32 -1.30 7.13 3.49
CA ALA A 32 -1.70 5.89 2.84
C ALA A 32 -3.05 5.48 3.41
N ASN A 33 -4.00 5.19 2.52
CA ASN A 33 -5.34 4.74 2.90
C ASN A 33 -5.77 3.59 2.02
N PHE A 34 -6.25 2.53 2.64
CA PHE A 34 -6.79 1.39 1.92
C PHE A 34 -8.30 1.31 2.13
N ALA A 35 -9.05 1.33 1.02
CA ALA A 35 -10.50 1.18 1.04
C ALA A 35 -10.83 -0.27 0.75
N ILE A 36 -11.18 -1.03 1.80
CA ILE A 36 -11.42 -2.46 1.67
C ILE A 36 -12.66 -2.76 0.81
N ALA A 37 -13.63 -1.87 0.82
CA ALA A 37 -14.85 -2.04 0.03
C ALA A 37 -14.58 -2.06 -1.47
N THR A 38 -13.59 -1.32 -1.93
CA THR A 38 -13.23 -1.22 -3.33
C THR A 38 -11.87 -1.84 -3.63
N HIS A 39 -11.17 -2.33 -2.61
CA HIS A 39 -9.82 -2.89 -2.70
C HIS A 39 -8.82 -1.91 -3.31
N GLN A 40 -9.00 -0.63 -3.06
CA GLN A 40 -8.14 0.43 -3.58
C GLN A 40 -7.25 1.00 -2.49
N LEU A 41 -5.97 1.07 -2.80
CA LEU A 41 -4.99 1.69 -1.92
C LEU A 41 -4.64 3.06 -2.48
N LYS A 42 -4.92 4.11 -1.72
CA LYS A 42 -4.61 5.49 -2.11
C LYS A 42 -3.40 5.98 -1.35
N LEU A 43 -2.44 6.51 -2.08
CA LEU A 43 -1.20 7.01 -1.52
C LEU A 43 -1.01 8.47 -1.93
N THR A 44 -0.50 9.27 -1.02
CA THR A 44 -0.05 10.62 -1.35
C THR A 44 1.36 10.81 -0.81
N GLY A 45 2.16 11.57 -1.53
CA GLY A 45 3.53 11.82 -1.15
C GLY A 45 4.36 12.25 -2.34
N SER A 46 5.66 12.03 -2.22
CA SER A 46 6.61 12.39 -3.27
C SER A 46 7.53 11.19 -3.54
N TRP A 47 7.45 10.66 -4.75
CA TRP A 47 8.31 9.55 -5.19
C TRP A 47 8.71 9.79 -6.64
N SER A 48 9.90 9.34 -7.00
CA SER A 48 10.45 9.55 -8.34
C SER A 48 10.18 8.37 -9.28
N ASP A 49 9.89 7.18 -8.74
CA ASP A 49 9.70 5.98 -9.54
C ASP A 49 8.47 5.21 -9.07
N ARG A 50 7.42 5.27 -9.87
CA ARG A 50 6.16 4.58 -9.57
C ARG A 50 6.30 3.07 -9.59
N GLU A 51 7.11 2.55 -10.49
CA GLU A 51 7.30 1.10 -10.59
C GLU A 51 8.00 0.54 -9.38
N ALA A 52 9.03 1.24 -8.92
CA ALA A 52 9.72 0.86 -7.68
C ALA A 52 8.77 0.91 -6.50
N LEU A 53 7.91 1.92 -6.43
CA LEU A 53 6.92 2.05 -5.38
C LEU A 53 5.94 0.86 -5.39
N LYS A 54 5.46 0.49 -6.57
CA LYS A 54 4.55 -0.64 -6.71
C LYS A 54 5.21 -1.94 -6.27
N GLN A 55 6.47 -2.13 -6.62
CA GLN A 55 7.22 -3.32 -6.22
C GLN A 55 7.39 -3.38 -4.71
N ASP A 56 7.71 -2.26 -4.09
CA ASP A 56 7.84 -2.20 -2.63
C ASP A 56 6.53 -2.55 -1.95
N ILE A 57 5.43 -2.05 -2.47
CA ILE A 57 4.10 -2.35 -1.93
C ILE A 57 3.78 -3.83 -2.10
N GLN A 58 4.10 -4.40 -3.24
CA GLN A 58 3.88 -5.82 -3.50
C GLN A 58 4.69 -6.68 -2.52
N ASP A 59 5.93 -6.30 -2.27
CA ASP A 59 6.78 -7.01 -1.31
C ASP A 59 6.19 -6.95 0.09
N ILE A 60 5.65 -5.81 0.48
CA ILE A 60 4.99 -5.65 1.78
C ILE A 60 3.77 -6.56 1.87
N CYS A 61 2.95 -6.60 0.83
CA CYS A 61 1.77 -7.45 0.79
C CYS A 61 2.15 -8.93 0.93
N ASP A 62 3.16 -9.35 0.19
CA ASP A 62 3.62 -10.74 0.24
C ASP A 62 4.14 -11.12 1.63
N ALA A 63 4.88 -10.23 2.26
CA ALA A 63 5.40 -10.47 3.60
C ALA A 63 4.29 -10.61 4.63
N ILE A 64 3.25 -9.82 4.50
CA ILE A 64 2.12 -9.86 5.43
C ILE A 64 1.28 -11.11 5.24
N GLU A 65 1.07 -11.52 3.98
CA GLU A 65 0.32 -12.75 3.70
C GLU A 65 1.02 -14.00 4.22
N GLU A 66 2.33 -14.03 4.17
CA GLU A 66 3.10 -15.16 4.66
C GLU A 66 3.15 -15.24 6.18
N GLY A 67 3.04 -14.09 6.83
CA GLY A 67 3.09 -13.97 8.27
C GLY A 67 1.76 -14.07 8.92
#